data_e5e378c68c50c528e1fadb6a5b238a08
#
_entry.id   e5e378c68c50c528e1fadb6a5b238a08
#
_cell.length_a   1.000
_cell.length_b   1.000
_cell.length_c   1.000
_cell.angle_alpha   90.00
_cell.angle_beta   90.00
_cell.angle_gamma   90.00
#
_symmetry.space_group_name_H-M   'P 1'
#
loop_
_entity.id
_entity.type
_entity.pdbx_description
1 polymer ?
#
loop_
_entity_poly.entity_id
_entity_poly.type
_entity_poly.pdbx_seq_one_letter_code
_entity_poly.pdbx_strand_id
1 'polypeptide(L)'
;MNYSIRKFEDKYPELGERVYIDPQSTVIGNVTLGDDVSVWPMAVIRGDVNYIQIGHSCSIQDGAVLHVTHDGPYTPGGRPLILGQGITVGHKALLHACTIDDYCLIGMGSIILDSAHIQKHVMIAAGSIVPPGKILKSGHLYLGSPAQAIRKLTAKEIEQIEYSAGHYIRLKDRYLT
;
A
#
# COMPACT_ATOMS: atom_id res chain seq x y z
N MET A 1 -11.53 19.19 -14.56
CA MET A 1 -10.21 18.95 -13.89
C MET A 1 -10.39 17.78 -12.95
N ASN A 2 -9.53 16.77 -13.04
CA ASN A 2 -9.58 15.66 -12.08
C ASN A 2 -8.90 16.11 -10.78
N TYR A 3 -9.68 16.49 -9.78
CA TYR A 3 -9.18 16.99 -8.49
C TYR A 3 -8.53 15.91 -7.63
N SER A 4 -8.71 14.64 -7.98
CA SER A 4 -8.13 13.50 -7.26
C SER A 4 -6.63 13.41 -7.46
N ILE A 5 -6.09 13.85 -8.60
CA ILE A 5 -4.67 13.79 -8.93
C ILE A 5 -4.11 15.20 -8.94
N ARG A 6 -3.10 15.44 -8.10
CA ARG A 6 -2.52 16.79 -7.94
C ARG A 6 -1.01 16.77 -7.94
N LYS A 7 -0.40 17.75 -8.57
CA LYS A 7 1.03 18.00 -8.42
C LYS A 7 1.36 18.57 -7.04
N PHE A 8 2.57 18.30 -6.58
CA PHE A 8 3.22 19.04 -5.50
C PHE A 8 4.55 19.55 -6.04
N GLU A 9 4.76 20.87 -5.97
CA GLU A 9 5.90 21.56 -6.63
C GLU A 9 5.96 21.19 -8.13
N ASP A 10 7.06 20.58 -8.59
CA ASP A 10 7.27 20.14 -9.98
C ASP A 10 6.89 18.67 -10.22
N LYS A 11 6.54 17.91 -9.18
CA LYS A 11 6.20 16.48 -9.25
C LYS A 11 4.71 16.27 -9.47
N TYR A 12 4.39 15.47 -10.47
CA TYR A 12 3.03 15.03 -10.78
C TYR A 12 2.97 13.50 -10.75
N PRO A 13 1.89 12.89 -10.22
CA PRO A 13 1.78 11.43 -10.20
C PRO A 13 1.89 10.79 -11.57
N GLU A 14 2.72 9.74 -11.69
CA GLU A 14 2.90 8.93 -12.87
C GLU A 14 2.02 7.69 -12.78
N LEU A 15 1.22 7.43 -13.82
CA LEU A 15 0.25 6.34 -13.83
C LEU A 15 0.59 5.36 -14.94
N GLY A 16 0.58 4.08 -14.61
CA GLY A 16 0.63 2.98 -15.56
C GLY A 16 -0.69 2.83 -16.34
N GLU A 17 -0.83 1.73 -17.03
CA GLU A 17 -2.02 1.42 -17.83
C GLU A 17 -3.18 0.92 -16.94
N ARG A 18 -4.41 1.22 -17.34
CA ARG A 18 -5.67 0.75 -16.71
C ARG A 18 -5.75 1.04 -15.20
N VAL A 19 -5.11 2.10 -14.72
CA VAL A 19 -5.21 2.52 -13.33
C VAL A 19 -6.60 3.11 -13.06
N TYR A 20 -7.24 2.66 -11.98
CA TYR A 20 -8.48 3.26 -11.48
C TYR A 20 -8.20 4.16 -10.29
N ILE A 21 -8.63 5.39 -10.34
CA ILE A 21 -8.56 6.36 -9.22
C ILE A 21 -9.94 6.92 -9.00
N ASP A 22 -10.54 6.57 -7.86
CA ASP A 22 -11.86 7.07 -7.49
C ASP A 22 -11.86 8.60 -7.37
N PRO A 23 -12.89 9.30 -7.88
CA PRO A 23 -13.00 10.76 -7.81
C PRO A 23 -12.94 11.33 -6.38
N GLN A 24 -13.28 10.56 -5.36
CA GLN A 24 -13.20 10.96 -3.95
C GLN A 24 -11.86 10.61 -3.28
N SER A 25 -10.95 9.95 -4.00
CA SER A 25 -9.60 9.67 -3.50
C SER A 25 -8.66 10.84 -3.78
N THR A 26 -7.43 10.76 -3.28
CA THR A 26 -6.42 11.81 -3.48
C THR A 26 -5.04 11.20 -3.71
N VAL A 27 -4.40 11.56 -4.84
CA VAL A 27 -3.03 11.17 -5.19
C VAL A 27 -2.21 12.42 -5.47
N ILE A 28 -1.14 12.66 -4.69
CA ILE A 28 -0.40 13.93 -4.72
C ILE A 28 1.11 13.69 -4.85
N GLY A 29 1.75 14.47 -5.72
CA GLY A 29 3.20 14.65 -5.75
C GLY A 29 3.96 13.51 -6.42
N ASN A 30 5.12 13.15 -5.86
CA ASN A 30 6.03 12.14 -6.41
C ASN A 30 5.51 10.71 -6.12
N VAL A 31 4.52 10.30 -6.90
CA VAL A 31 3.86 9.00 -6.78
C VAL A 31 3.90 8.30 -8.13
N THR A 32 4.35 7.04 -8.15
CA THR A 32 4.27 6.16 -9.32
C THR A 32 3.31 5.02 -9.00
N LEU A 33 2.28 4.84 -9.84
CA LEU A 33 1.33 3.71 -9.79
C LEU A 33 1.58 2.81 -11.00
N GLY A 34 1.85 1.53 -10.77
CA GLY A 34 1.98 0.53 -11.83
C GLY A 34 0.64 0.20 -12.49
N ASP A 35 0.68 -0.66 -13.51
CA ASP A 35 -0.49 -1.08 -14.25
C ASP A 35 -1.52 -1.76 -13.35
N ASP A 36 -2.80 -1.60 -13.66
CA ASP A 36 -3.92 -2.23 -12.97
C ASP A 36 -4.02 -1.90 -11.46
N VAL A 37 -3.37 -0.83 -10.99
CA VAL A 37 -3.58 -0.33 -9.63
C VAL A 37 -4.98 0.24 -9.49
N SER A 38 -5.63 -0.01 -8.35
CA SER A 38 -6.92 0.59 -7.98
C SER A 38 -6.80 1.39 -6.69
N VAL A 39 -7.26 2.65 -6.73
CA VAL A 39 -7.32 3.57 -5.58
C VAL A 39 -8.79 3.87 -5.30
N TRP A 40 -9.30 3.38 -4.18
CA TRP A 40 -10.72 3.38 -3.84
C TRP A 40 -11.14 4.64 -3.08
N PRO A 41 -12.44 4.86 -2.87
CA PRO A 41 -12.95 6.10 -2.28
C PRO A 41 -12.23 6.51 -0.99
N MET A 42 -11.99 7.81 -0.82
CA MET A 42 -11.38 8.41 0.37
C MET A 42 -9.93 7.96 0.66
N ALA A 43 -9.30 7.13 -0.19
CA ALA A 43 -7.89 6.81 -0.03
C ALA A 43 -7.00 8.01 -0.34
N VAL A 44 -5.91 8.17 0.43
CA VAL A 44 -4.94 9.27 0.28
C VAL A 44 -3.55 8.70 0.05
N ILE A 45 -2.93 9.04 -1.07
CA ILE A 45 -1.56 8.70 -1.43
C ILE A 45 -0.80 10.01 -1.62
N ARG A 46 0.11 10.34 -0.69
CA ARG A 46 0.78 11.65 -0.70
C ARG A 46 2.30 11.51 -0.64
N GLY A 47 2.94 11.72 -1.80
CA GLY A 47 4.39 11.73 -1.98
C GLY A 47 4.93 13.16 -2.13
N ASP A 48 4.76 14.00 -1.12
CA ASP A 48 5.18 15.40 -1.13
C ASP A 48 6.62 15.62 -0.65
N VAL A 49 7.04 14.92 0.39
CA VAL A 49 8.36 15.09 1.02
C VAL A 49 9.35 13.95 0.72
N ASN A 50 8.89 12.91 0.04
CA ASN A 50 9.66 11.80 -0.51
C ASN A 50 8.81 11.10 -1.58
N TYR A 51 9.29 10.01 -2.19
CA TYR A 51 8.53 9.30 -3.22
C TYR A 51 7.72 8.11 -2.69
N ILE A 52 6.64 7.81 -3.40
CA ILE A 52 5.84 6.58 -3.25
C ILE A 52 5.89 5.80 -4.55
N GLN A 53 6.23 4.53 -4.48
CA GLN A 53 6.19 3.62 -5.62
C GLN A 53 5.26 2.45 -5.30
N ILE A 54 4.26 2.23 -6.15
CA ILE A 54 3.28 1.14 -6.02
C ILE A 54 3.38 0.29 -7.28
N GLY A 55 3.74 -0.98 -7.11
CA GLY A 55 3.82 -1.96 -8.18
C GLY A 55 2.44 -2.28 -8.76
N HIS A 56 2.43 -3.02 -9.86
CA HIS A 56 1.20 -3.33 -10.58
C HIS A 56 0.24 -4.22 -9.76
N SER A 57 -1.04 -4.20 -10.15
CA SER A 57 -2.10 -5.05 -9.56
C SER A 57 -2.34 -4.84 -8.06
N CYS A 58 -1.99 -3.68 -7.51
CA CYS A 58 -2.25 -3.35 -6.12
C CYS A 58 -3.64 -2.71 -5.94
N SER A 59 -4.28 -3.00 -4.82
CA SER A 59 -5.57 -2.42 -4.43
C SER A 59 -5.42 -1.61 -3.14
N ILE A 60 -5.62 -0.29 -3.21
CA ILE A 60 -5.54 0.65 -2.08
C ILE A 60 -6.96 1.01 -1.68
N GLN A 61 -7.47 0.34 -0.66
CA GLN A 61 -8.89 0.37 -0.32
C GLN A 61 -9.31 1.64 0.41
N ASP A 62 -10.64 1.78 0.56
CA ASP A 62 -11.31 2.97 1.03
C ASP A 62 -10.72 3.52 2.33
N GLY A 63 -10.42 4.80 2.33
CA GLY A 63 -9.89 5.52 3.49
C GLY A 63 -8.46 5.12 3.90
N ALA A 64 -7.75 4.30 3.13
CA ALA A 64 -6.34 4.02 3.40
C ALA A 64 -5.49 5.26 3.22
N VAL A 65 -4.44 5.42 4.06
CA VAL A 65 -3.52 6.56 4.00
C VAL A 65 -2.09 6.07 3.81
N LEU A 66 -1.44 6.53 2.74
CA LEU A 66 -0.08 6.21 2.36
C LEU A 66 0.76 7.49 2.36
N HIS A 67 1.81 7.55 3.18
CA HIS A 67 2.67 8.71 3.30
C HIS A 67 4.14 8.33 3.52
N VAL A 68 5.01 9.32 3.55
CA VAL A 68 6.47 9.19 3.51
C VAL A 68 7.13 10.09 4.56
N THR A 69 8.42 9.85 4.84
CA THR A 69 9.20 10.66 5.77
C THR A 69 10.18 11.56 5.01
N HIS A 70 10.22 12.83 5.39
CA HIS A 70 11.11 13.85 4.80
C HIS A 70 12.58 13.63 5.13
N ASP A 71 13.46 14.19 4.31
CA ASP A 71 14.88 14.35 4.63
C ASP A 71 15.08 15.38 5.75
N GLY A 72 15.95 15.06 6.71
CA GLY A 72 16.21 15.93 7.82
C GLY A 72 17.28 15.39 8.77
N PRO A 73 17.65 16.16 9.81
CA PRO A 73 18.75 15.80 10.70
C PRO A 73 18.53 14.49 11.47
N TYR A 74 17.28 14.07 11.65
CA TYR A 74 16.92 12.82 12.33
C TYR A 74 16.65 11.65 11.37
N THR A 75 16.51 11.95 10.07
CA THR A 75 16.22 10.96 9.04
C THR A 75 16.93 11.36 7.73
N PRO A 76 18.29 11.30 7.69
CA PRO A 76 19.04 11.66 6.51
C PRO A 76 18.59 10.88 5.27
N GLY A 77 18.29 11.60 4.16
CA GLY A 77 17.72 11.05 2.92
C GLY A 77 16.21 10.78 2.96
N GLY A 78 15.58 10.99 4.12
CA GLY A 78 14.16 10.65 4.30
C GLY A 78 13.88 9.14 4.16
N ARG A 79 12.61 8.77 4.09
CA ARG A 79 12.20 7.38 3.85
C ARG A 79 11.03 7.33 2.88
N PRO A 80 11.18 6.61 1.75
CA PRO A 80 10.09 6.41 0.79
C PRO A 80 9.09 5.37 1.29
N LEU A 81 7.99 5.23 0.55
CA LEU A 81 7.09 4.11 0.68
C LEU A 81 7.12 3.29 -0.62
N ILE A 82 7.39 1.99 -0.49
CA ILE A 82 7.54 1.09 -1.63
C ILE A 82 6.63 -0.11 -1.46
N LEU A 83 5.75 -0.32 -2.41
CA LEU A 83 4.90 -1.51 -2.52
C LEU A 83 5.30 -2.31 -3.77
N GLY A 84 5.53 -3.60 -3.60
CA GLY A 84 5.67 -4.55 -4.69
C GLY A 84 4.36 -4.74 -5.47
N GLN A 85 4.20 -5.85 -6.13
CA GLN A 85 3.01 -6.15 -6.93
C GLN A 85 1.95 -6.96 -6.15
N GLY A 86 0.69 -6.86 -6.59
CA GLY A 86 -0.38 -7.71 -6.12
C GLY A 86 -0.75 -7.54 -4.64
N ILE A 87 -0.49 -6.38 -4.07
CA ILE A 87 -0.77 -6.10 -2.65
C ILE A 87 -2.20 -5.61 -2.48
N THR A 88 -2.91 -6.19 -1.50
CA THR A 88 -4.19 -5.67 -1.04
C THR A 88 -3.99 -4.89 0.25
N VAL A 89 -4.16 -3.57 0.20
CA VAL A 89 -4.16 -2.67 1.35
C VAL A 89 -5.61 -2.46 1.79
N GLY A 90 -5.97 -3.07 2.92
CA GLY A 90 -7.33 -3.07 3.44
C GLY A 90 -7.84 -1.69 3.86
N HIS A 91 -9.18 -1.56 3.94
CA HIS A 91 -9.84 -0.31 4.27
C HIS A 91 -9.26 0.34 5.54
N LYS A 92 -9.04 1.66 5.49
CA LYS A 92 -8.51 2.48 6.60
C LYS A 92 -7.14 2.05 7.12
N ALA A 93 -6.37 1.25 6.38
CA ALA A 93 -4.99 0.97 6.77
C ALA A 93 -4.12 2.22 6.61
N LEU A 94 -3.12 2.38 7.49
CA LEU A 94 -2.14 3.45 7.42
C LEU A 94 -0.77 2.85 7.16
N LEU A 95 -0.14 3.28 6.07
CA LEU A 95 1.22 2.88 5.71
C LEU A 95 2.10 4.13 5.66
N HIS A 96 3.14 4.14 6.47
CA HIS A 96 4.04 5.28 6.55
C HIS A 96 5.48 4.84 6.34
N ALA A 97 6.09 5.33 5.24
CA ALA A 97 7.52 5.17 4.94
C ALA A 97 8.05 3.73 5.13
N CYS A 98 7.33 2.73 4.61
CA CYS A 98 7.64 1.31 4.76
C CYS A 98 7.85 0.63 3.41
N THR A 99 8.39 -0.59 3.43
CA THR A 99 8.55 -1.45 2.25
C THR A 99 7.69 -2.70 2.42
N ILE A 100 6.91 -3.03 1.40
CA ILE A 100 6.08 -4.24 1.37
C ILE A 100 6.37 -4.97 0.07
N ASP A 101 6.88 -6.20 0.17
CA ASP A 101 7.16 -7.05 -0.98
C ASP A 101 5.85 -7.62 -1.57
N ASP A 102 5.98 -8.36 -2.67
CA ASP A 102 4.87 -8.84 -3.48
C ASP A 102 3.84 -9.67 -2.71
N TYR A 103 2.59 -9.61 -3.16
CA TYR A 103 1.49 -10.48 -2.73
C TYR A 103 1.33 -10.53 -1.20
N CYS A 104 1.20 -9.38 -0.59
CA CYS A 104 0.85 -9.23 0.82
C CYS A 104 -0.60 -8.79 0.98
N LEU A 105 -1.22 -9.21 2.09
CA LEU A 105 -2.53 -8.73 2.52
C LEU A 105 -2.37 -7.92 3.81
N ILE A 106 -2.66 -6.63 3.73
CA ILE A 106 -2.65 -5.72 4.87
C ILE A 106 -4.07 -5.58 5.37
N GLY A 107 -4.35 -6.09 6.56
CA GLY A 107 -5.69 -6.09 7.13
C GLY A 107 -6.24 -4.70 7.38
N MET A 108 -7.56 -4.58 7.38
CA MET A 108 -8.28 -3.32 7.60
C MET A 108 -7.85 -2.64 8.90
N GLY A 109 -7.64 -1.32 8.85
CA GLY A 109 -7.26 -0.52 10.01
C GLY A 109 -5.87 -0.83 10.59
N SER A 110 -5.02 -1.59 9.91
CA SER A 110 -3.65 -1.84 10.34
C SER A 110 -2.78 -0.60 10.18
N ILE A 111 -1.75 -0.47 11.02
CA ILE A 111 -0.79 0.63 10.98
C ILE A 111 0.61 0.06 10.77
N ILE A 112 1.26 0.46 9.68
CA ILE A 112 2.62 0.04 9.34
C ILE A 112 3.52 1.27 9.37
N LEU A 113 4.55 1.24 10.22
CA LEU A 113 5.38 2.41 10.50
C LEU A 113 6.73 2.38 9.78
N ASP A 114 7.45 3.50 9.89
CA ASP A 114 8.69 3.81 9.18
C ASP A 114 9.70 2.68 9.16
N SER A 115 10.29 2.41 7.99
CA SER A 115 11.31 1.39 7.79
C SER A 115 10.89 -0.04 8.13
N ALA A 116 9.61 -0.28 8.42
CA ALA A 116 9.13 -1.66 8.50
C ALA A 116 9.26 -2.32 7.12
N HIS A 117 9.70 -3.58 7.10
CA HIS A 117 9.83 -4.38 5.89
C HIS A 117 8.96 -5.62 5.99
N ILE A 118 7.93 -5.66 5.17
CA ILE A 118 6.97 -6.78 5.09
C ILE A 118 7.38 -7.64 3.90
N GLN A 119 7.91 -8.83 4.17
CA GLN A 119 8.35 -9.72 3.12
C GLN A 119 7.19 -10.38 2.38
N LYS A 120 7.46 -10.95 1.20
CA LYS A 120 6.48 -11.58 0.29
C LYS A 120 5.53 -12.55 1.02
N HIS A 121 4.27 -12.59 0.58
CA HIS A 121 3.24 -13.49 1.11
C HIS A 121 3.05 -13.37 2.64
N VAL A 122 3.07 -12.15 3.16
CA VAL A 122 2.67 -11.90 4.55
C VAL A 122 1.20 -11.49 4.59
N MET A 123 0.48 -12.03 5.58
CA MET A 123 -0.86 -11.59 5.95
C MET A 123 -0.79 -10.88 7.30
N ILE A 124 -1.23 -9.63 7.33
CA ILE A 124 -1.38 -8.85 8.56
C ILE A 124 -2.87 -8.81 8.90
N ALA A 125 -3.24 -9.28 10.08
CA ALA A 125 -4.62 -9.25 10.53
C ALA A 125 -5.10 -7.82 10.81
N ALA A 126 -6.41 -7.60 10.68
CA ALA A 126 -7.01 -6.28 10.88
C ALA A 126 -6.65 -5.66 12.25
N GLY A 127 -6.47 -4.34 12.29
CA GLY A 127 -6.14 -3.58 13.49
C GLY A 127 -4.75 -3.83 14.08
N SER A 128 -3.87 -4.50 13.36
CA SER A 128 -2.50 -4.75 13.85
C SER A 128 -1.60 -3.52 13.68
N ILE A 129 -0.58 -3.39 14.56
CA ILE A 129 0.42 -2.31 14.49
C ILE A 129 1.80 -2.93 14.28
N VAL A 130 2.45 -2.57 13.17
CA VAL A 130 3.83 -2.95 12.87
C VAL A 130 4.74 -1.78 13.23
N PRO A 131 5.58 -1.94 14.29
CA PRO A 131 6.48 -0.87 14.75
C PRO A 131 7.55 -0.50 13.71
N PRO A 132 8.19 0.68 13.88
CA PRO A 132 9.27 1.10 13.00
C PRO A 132 10.42 0.07 12.93
N GLY A 133 10.99 -0.11 11.74
CA GLY A 133 12.13 -0.99 11.50
C GLY A 133 11.85 -2.49 11.67
N LYS A 134 10.59 -2.89 11.94
CA LYS A 134 10.23 -4.30 12.13
C LYS A 134 10.26 -5.06 10.79
N ILE A 135 10.92 -6.21 10.78
CA ILE A 135 10.89 -7.13 9.63
C ILE A 135 9.87 -8.23 9.89
N LEU A 136 8.88 -8.36 9.00
CA LEU A 136 7.91 -9.46 9.01
C LEU A 136 8.32 -10.49 7.97
N LYS A 137 8.65 -11.70 8.43
CA LYS A 137 9.14 -12.80 7.58
C LYS A 137 8.04 -13.36 6.69
N SER A 138 8.42 -13.69 5.46
CA SER A 138 7.57 -14.26 4.42
C SER A 138 6.74 -15.46 4.89
N GLY A 139 5.55 -15.61 4.33
CA GLY A 139 4.68 -16.78 4.49
C GLY A 139 4.06 -16.92 5.88
N HIS A 140 3.88 -15.84 6.63
CA HIS A 140 3.31 -15.88 8.00
C HIS A 140 2.10 -14.96 8.15
N LEU A 141 1.22 -15.34 9.05
CA LEU A 141 0.17 -14.49 9.62
C LEU A 141 0.75 -13.72 10.82
N TYR A 142 0.56 -12.41 10.82
CA TYR A 142 0.88 -11.50 11.92
C TYR A 142 -0.37 -10.86 12.50
N LEU A 143 -0.41 -10.71 13.82
CA LEU A 143 -1.54 -10.13 14.56
C LEU A 143 -1.04 -9.37 15.78
N GLY A 144 -1.72 -8.30 16.15
CA GLY A 144 -1.60 -7.62 17.45
C GLY A 144 -0.94 -6.24 17.38
N SER A 145 -0.80 -5.64 18.54
CA SER A 145 -0.17 -4.33 18.77
C SER A 145 0.82 -4.46 19.96
N PRO A 146 2.13 -4.63 19.71
CA PRO A 146 2.79 -4.78 18.41
C PRO A 146 2.49 -6.12 17.71
N ALA A 147 2.50 -6.13 16.38
CA ALA A 147 2.26 -7.32 15.57
C ALA A 147 3.31 -8.41 15.82
N GLN A 148 2.85 -9.63 16.07
CA GLN A 148 3.66 -10.83 16.31
C GLN A 148 3.31 -11.92 15.30
N ALA A 149 4.30 -12.75 14.96
CA ALA A 149 4.06 -13.92 14.13
C ALA A 149 3.20 -14.94 14.90
N ILE A 150 2.06 -15.31 14.33
CA ILE A 150 1.12 -16.26 14.94
C ILE A 150 1.38 -17.68 14.43
N ARG A 151 1.50 -17.82 13.09
CA ARG A 151 1.73 -19.09 12.43
C ARG A 151 2.16 -18.90 10.98
N LYS A 152 2.63 -19.95 10.35
CA LYS A 152 2.77 -19.99 8.90
C LYS A 152 1.40 -19.94 8.22
N LEU A 153 1.35 -19.35 7.05
CA LEU A 153 0.19 -19.42 6.16
C LEU A 153 0.09 -20.82 5.55
N THR A 154 -1.14 -21.26 5.34
CA THR A 154 -1.42 -22.44 4.52
C THR A 154 -1.27 -22.11 3.03
N ALA A 155 -1.09 -23.14 2.19
CA ALA A 155 -1.08 -22.97 0.74
C ALA A 155 -2.35 -22.27 0.22
N LYS A 156 -3.52 -22.62 0.79
CA LYS A 156 -4.79 -22.01 0.44
C LYS A 156 -4.87 -20.52 0.78
N GLU A 157 -4.27 -20.08 1.88
CA GLU A 157 -4.22 -18.66 2.25
C GLU A 157 -3.30 -17.87 1.31
N ILE A 158 -2.17 -18.46 0.88
CA ILE A 158 -1.29 -17.85 -0.13
C ILE A 158 -2.05 -17.70 -1.46
N GLU A 159 -2.70 -18.77 -1.92
CA GLU A 159 -3.56 -18.72 -3.12
C GLU A 159 -4.67 -17.66 -3.01
N GLN A 160 -5.27 -17.51 -1.82
CA GLN A 160 -6.30 -16.49 -1.57
C GLN A 160 -5.75 -15.06 -1.68
N ILE A 161 -4.52 -14.81 -1.23
CA ILE A 161 -3.87 -13.50 -1.37
C ILE A 161 -3.66 -13.18 -2.86
N GLU A 162 -3.14 -14.14 -3.64
CA GLU A 162 -2.92 -13.95 -5.07
C GLU A 162 -4.25 -13.79 -5.84
N TYR A 163 -5.27 -14.59 -5.47
CA TYR A 163 -6.62 -14.44 -6.02
C TYR A 163 -7.21 -13.04 -5.75
N SER A 164 -6.96 -12.48 -4.55
CA SER A 164 -7.44 -11.15 -4.17
C SER A 164 -6.95 -10.08 -5.14
N ALA A 165 -5.66 -10.09 -5.52
CA ALA A 165 -5.12 -9.16 -6.51
C ALA A 165 -5.90 -9.25 -7.85
N GLY A 166 -6.07 -10.46 -8.38
CA GLY A 166 -6.86 -10.67 -9.61
C GLY A 166 -8.34 -10.29 -9.47
N HIS A 167 -8.93 -10.46 -8.28
CA HIS A 167 -10.30 -10.05 -8.01
C HIS A 167 -10.46 -8.54 -8.13
N TYR A 168 -9.55 -7.76 -7.53
CA TYR A 168 -9.63 -6.29 -7.58
C TYR A 168 -9.33 -5.72 -8.96
N ILE A 169 -8.52 -6.37 -9.78
CA ILE A 169 -8.39 -6.01 -11.21
C ILE A 169 -9.75 -6.13 -11.91
N ARG A 170 -10.39 -7.28 -11.82
CA ARG A 170 -11.71 -7.50 -12.44
C ARG A 170 -12.79 -6.56 -11.88
N LEU A 171 -12.70 -6.22 -10.59
CA LEU A 171 -13.66 -5.30 -9.98
C LEU A 171 -13.47 -3.88 -10.51
N LYS A 172 -12.23 -3.35 -10.52
CA LYS A 172 -11.95 -1.99 -11.00
C LYS A 172 -12.30 -1.81 -12.47
N ASP A 173 -12.11 -2.87 -13.31
CA ASP A 173 -12.45 -2.80 -14.72
C ASP A 173 -13.94 -2.50 -14.95
N ARG A 174 -14.80 -2.89 -14.02
CA ARG A 174 -16.24 -2.54 -14.03
C ARG A 174 -16.53 -1.08 -13.69
N TYR A 175 -15.57 -0.36 -13.12
CA TYR A 175 -15.65 1.06 -12.83
C TYR A 175 -15.02 1.92 -13.93
N LEU A 176 -14.21 1.32 -14.80
CA LEU A 176 -13.59 1.99 -15.94
C LEU A 176 -14.49 2.00 -17.19
N THR A 177 -15.58 1.24 -17.19
CA THR A 177 -16.61 1.23 -18.23
C THR A 177 -17.65 2.29 -17.91
#